data_3ed25abf817fecdfab91a94898137f6e
#
_entry.id   3ed25abf817fecdfab91a94898137f6e
#
_cell.length_a   1.000
_cell.length_b   1.000
_cell.length_c   1.000
_cell.angle_alpha   90.00
_cell.angle_beta   90.00
_cell.angle_gamma   90.00
#
_symmetry.space_group_name_H-M   'P 1'
#
loop_
_entity.id
_entity.type
_entity.pdbx_description
1 polymer ?
#
loop_
_entity_poly.entity_id
_entity_poly.type
_entity_poly.pdbx_seq_one_letter_code
_entity_poly.pdbx_strand_id
1 'polypeptide(L)'
;MEIRGIDIDPNEPTGISKNHIKFLDMILIYCLICPSKDISNEEKLRIDENDKKTVYDGRDYGIKLSINSDEETLGDAREKIYSDLIKLACCFGNSESLIDAINYVKTYSRGMLPKTSYHEHGLNKAKEVVEFFKKANDKYAESIKMEAELSIDKLNSLQKNSSEEMNEYVKNYNINL
;
A
#
# COMPACT_ATOMS: atom_id res chain seq x y z
N MET A 1 -13.23 -2.10 -4.01
CA MET A 1 -12.11 -2.95 -3.49
C MET A 1 -11.60 -2.28 -2.24
N GLU A 2 -11.31 -3.03 -1.19
CA GLU A 2 -10.78 -2.52 0.07
C GLU A 2 -9.44 -3.21 0.34
N ILE A 3 -8.42 -2.42 0.70
CA ILE A 3 -7.11 -2.95 1.09
C ILE A 3 -7.04 -2.93 2.61
N ARG A 4 -6.80 -4.09 3.21
CA ARG A 4 -6.63 -4.26 4.66
C ARG A 4 -5.27 -4.92 4.96
N GLY A 5 -4.75 -4.68 6.16
CA GLY A 5 -3.56 -5.39 6.63
C GLY A 5 -2.24 -4.89 6.04
N ILE A 6 -2.13 -3.58 5.76
CA ILE A 6 -0.84 -2.98 5.45
C ILE A 6 -0.09 -2.78 6.76
N ASP A 7 1.10 -3.35 6.84
CA ASP A 7 1.99 -3.16 7.99
C ASP A 7 2.46 -1.70 8.08
N ILE A 8 2.55 -1.20 9.30
CA ILE A 8 3.06 0.14 9.55
C ILE A 8 4.56 0.17 9.24
N ASP A 9 4.98 1.09 8.35
CA ASP A 9 6.39 1.35 8.10
C ASP A 9 6.99 2.19 9.24
N PRO A 10 7.90 1.63 10.04
CA PRO A 10 8.48 2.34 11.16
C PRO A 10 9.42 3.49 10.74
N ASN A 11 9.81 3.57 9.48
CA ASN A 11 10.67 4.63 8.96
C ASN A 11 9.89 5.84 8.45
N GLU A 12 8.56 5.71 8.35
CA GLU A 12 7.68 6.76 7.86
C GLU A 12 6.85 7.35 9.00
N PRO A 13 6.79 8.68 9.14
CA PRO A 13 6.06 9.34 10.21
C PRO A 13 4.54 9.09 10.17
N THR A 14 4.01 8.85 8.98
CA THR A 14 2.60 8.52 8.73
C THR A 14 2.33 7.01 8.74
N GLY A 15 3.37 6.20 8.96
CA GLY A 15 3.28 4.74 8.94
C GLY A 15 3.18 4.12 7.55
N ILE A 16 3.18 4.94 6.49
CA ILE A 16 3.16 4.47 5.10
C ILE A 16 3.94 5.43 4.20
N SER A 17 4.82 4.91 3.34
CA SER A 17 5.57 5.75 2.42
C SER A 17 4.76 6.14 1.18
N LYS A 18 5.13 7.26 0.56
CA LYS A 18 4.57 7.70 -0.72
C LYS A 18 4.73 6.63 -1.81
N ASN A 19 5.81 5.86 -1.78
CA ASN A 19 6.06 4.79 -2.73
C ASN A 19 5.11 3.60 -2.50
N HIS A 20 4.79 3.26 -1.25
CA HIS A 20 3.78 2.25 -0.96
C HIS A 20 2.40 2.67 -1.48
N ILE A 21 2.02 3.94 -1.30
CA ILE A 21 0.73 4.44 -1.82
C ILE A 21 0.68 4.31 -3.34
N LYS A 22 1.70 4.78 -4.07
CA LYS A 22 1.77 4.64 -5.53
C LYS A 22 1.73 3.18 -5.99
N PHE A 23 2.43 2.30 -5.27
CA PHE A 23 2.40 0.87 -5.56
C PHE A 23 0.99 0.29 -5.39
N LEU A 24 0.28 0.66 -4.32
CA LEU A 24 -1.10 0.24 -4.09
C LEU A 24 -2.05 0.74 -5.18
N ASP A 25 -1.90 1.98 -5.61
CA ASP A 25 -2.67 2.52 -6.74
C ASP A 25 -2.44 1.68 -8.00
N MET A 26 -1.18 1.30 -8.28
CA MET A 26 -0.85 0.45 -9.42
C MET A 26 -1.45 -0.96 -9.31
N ILE A 27 -1.45 -1.56 -8.10
CA ILE A 27 -2.12 -2.85 -7.84
C ILE A 27 -3.64 -2.74 -8.09
N LEU A 28 -4.27 -1.68 -7.61
CA LEU A 28 -5.70 -1.47 -7.80
C LEU A 28 -6.07 -1.34 -9.27
N ILE A 29 -5.29 -0.55 -10.05
CA ILE A 29 -5.49 -0.40 -11.49
C ILE A 29 -5.25 -1.73 -12.20
N TYR A 30 -4.19 -2.46 -11.83
CA TYR A 30 -3.90 -3.79 -12.38
C TYR A 30 -5.08 -4.74 -12.16
N CYS A 31 -5.60 -4.82 -10.94
CA CYS A 31 -6.77 -5.66 -10.64
C CYS A 31 -8.03 -5.23 -11.41
N LEU A 32 -8.17 -3.93 -11.69
CA LEU A 32 -9.32 -3.41 -12.44
C LEU A 32 -9.29 -3.82 -13.92
N ILE A 33 -8.10 -3.84 -14.53
CA ILE A 33 -7.95 -4.13 -15.98
C ILE A 33 -7.72 -5.61 -16.28
N CYS A 34 -7.30 -6.41 -15.28
CA CYS A 34 -7.12 -7.84 -15.46
C CYS A 34 -8.47 -8.53 -15.70
N PRO A 35 -8.55 -9.46 -16.66
CA PRO A 35 -9.73 -10.27 -16.85
C PRO A 35 -10.07 -11.03 -15.57
N SER A 36 -11.28 -10.88 -15.08
CA SER A 36 -11.78 -11.61 -13.92
C SER A 36 -12.86 -12.59 -14.35
N LYS A 37 -12.69 -13.85 -13.98
CA LYS A 37 -13.72 -14.89 -14.15
C LYS A 37 -14.44 -15.08 -12.83
N ASP A 38 -15.63 -15.67 -12.90
CA ASP A 38 -16.34 -16.10 -11.71
C ASP A 38 -15.50 -17.14 -10.95
N ILE A 39 -15.40 -16.98 -9.64
CA ILE A 39 -14.62 -17.87 -8.77
C ILE A 39 -15.45 -19.13 -8.52
N SER A 40 -14.97 -20.28 -8.96
CA SER A 40 -15.56 -21.57 -8.66
C SER A 40 -15.33 -21.97 -7.18
N ASN A 41 -16.11 -22.93 -6.67
CA ASN A 41 -15.89 -23.44 -5.31
C ASN A 41 -14.50 -24.08 -5.14
N GLU A 42 -13.97 -24.73 -6.17
CA GLU A 42 -12.65 -25.33 -6.16
C GLU A 42 -11.56 -24.24 -6.11
N GLU A 43 -11.73 -23.18 -6.87
CA GLU A 43 -10.81 -22.06 -6.87
C GLU A 43 -10.84 -21.33 -5.52
N LYS A 44 -12.00 -21.17 -4.92
CA LYS A 44 -12.12 -20.62 -3.58
C LYS A 44 -11.33 -21.42 -2.55
N LEU A 45 -11.41 -22.75 -2.58
CA LEU A 45 -10.63 -23.60 -1.68
C LEU A 45 -9.11 -23.43 -1.89
N ARG A 46 -8.67 -23.32 -3.16
CA ARG A 46 -7.25 -23.04 -3.46
C ARG A 46 -6.79 -21.69 -2.95
N ILE A 47 -7.63 -20.65 -3.09
CA ILE A 47 -7.35 -19.32 -2.55
C ILE A 47 -7.21 -19.38 -1.04
N ASP A 48 -8.15 -20.04 -0.33
CA ASP A 48 -8.13 -20.16 1.12
C ASP A 48 -6.89 -20.95 1.62
N GLU A 49 -6.42 -21.94 0.85
CA GLU A 49 -5.16 -22.69 1.15
C GLU A 49 -3.93 -21.83 0.91
N ASN A 50 -3.88 -21.09 -0.20
CA ASN A 50 -2.78 -20.18 -0.50
C ASN A 50 -2.69 -19.07 0.56
N ASP A 51 -3.83 -18.51 0.98
CA ASP A 51 -3.89 -17.49 2.03
C ASP A 51 -3.30 -18.03 3.34
N LYS A 52 -3.69 -19.22 3.77
CA LYS A 52 -3.10 -19.88 4.94
C LYS A 52 -1.59 -20.04 4.80
N LYS A 53 -1.11 -20.54 3.66
CA LYS A 53 0.34 -20.70 3.42
C LYS A 53 1.07 -19.37 3.52
N THR A 54 0.53 -18.30 2.91
CA THR A 54 1.16 -16.99 2.94
C THR A 54 1.12 -16.33 4.30
N VAL A 55 0.09 -16.56 5.11
CA VAL A 55 0.03 -16.06 6.49
C VAL A 55 1.11 -16.69 7.38
N TYR A 56 1.35 -17.99 7.26
CA TYR A 56 2.32 -18.70 8.11
C TYR A 56 3.76 -18.62 7.56
N ASP A 57 3.92 -18.79 6.26
CA ASP A 57 5.23 -18.98 5.63
C ASP A 57 5.55 -17.96 4.53
N GLY A 58 4.80 -16.86 4.41
CA GLY A 58 4.93 -15.87 3.32
C GLY A 58 6.27 -15.14 3.25
N ARG A 59 7.17 -15.33 4.23
CA ARG A 59 8.55 -14.87 4.19
C ARG A 59 9.50 -15.84 3.48
N ASP A 60 9.08 -17.09 3.34
CA ASP A 60 9.78 -18.08 2.50
C ASP A 60 9.24 -17.97 1.06
N TYR A 61 10.04 -17.37 0.19
CA TYR A 61 9.67 -17.23 -1.23
C TYR A 61 9.65 -18.54 -2.00
N GLY A 62 10.16 -19.62 -1.42
CA GLY A 62 10.14 -20.97 -1.97
C GLY A 62 8.82 -21.71 -1.73
N ILE A 63 7.90 -21.18 -0.89
CA ILE A 63 6.60 -21.84 -0.69
C ILE A 63 5.84 -21.94 -2.01
N LYS A 64 5.20 -23.09 -2.20
CA LYS A 64 4.42 -23.36 -3.40
C LYS A 64 2.96 -22.95 -3.21
N LEU A 65 2.50 -22.14 -4.14
CA LEU A 65 1.11 -21.72 -4.25
C LEU A 65 0.45 -22.44 -5.42
N SER A 66 -0.83 -22.73 -5.29
CA SER A 66 -1.63 -23.28 -6.39
C SER A 66 -2.31 -22.11 -7.13
N ILE A 67 -1.84 -21.81 -8.34
CA ILE A 67 -2.34 -20.71 -9.17
C ILE A 67 -2.84 -21.29 -10.50
N ASN A 68 -4.11 -21.08 -10.84
CA ASN A 68 -4.72 -21.61 -12.07
C ASN A 68 -4.53 -23.13 -12.26
N SER A 69 -4.53 -23.90 -11.19
CA SER A 69 -4.29 -25.34 -11.14
C SER A 69 -2.83 -25.77 -11.36
N ASP A 70 -1.90 -24.86 -11.50
CA ASP A 70 -0.46 -25.10 -11.52
C ASP A 70 0.17 -24.79 -10.18
N GLU A 71 1.30 -25.43 -9.87
CA GLU A 71 2.11 -25.06 -8.72
C GLU A 71 3.21 -24.07 -9.12
N GLU A 72 3.27 -22.96 -8.40
CA GLU A 72 4.27 -21.91 -8.60
C GLU A 72 4.83 -21.44 -7.27
N THR A 73 6.11 -21.05 -7.22
CA THR A 73 6.65 -20.46 -5.99
C THR A 73 6.10 -19.06 -5.75
N LEU A 74 5.95 -18.68 -4.49
CA LEU A 74 5.56 -17.30 -4.12
C LEU A 74 6.52 -16.28 -4.74
N GLY A 75 7.83 -16.62 -4.81
CA GLY A 75 8.84 -15.76 -5.43
C GLY A 75 8.57 -15.52 -6.92
N ASP A 76 8.31 -16.57 -7.68
CA ASP A 76 8.03 -16.47 -9.12
C ASP A 76 6.71 -15.73 -9.38
N ALA A 77 5.65 -16.04 -8.63
CA ALA A 77 4.36 -15.36 -8.73
C ALA A 77 4.50 -13.85 -8.50
N ARG A 78 5.27 -13.45 -7.50
CA ARG A 78 5.54 -12.03 -7.21
C ARG A 78 6.34 -11.35 -8.33
N GLU A 79 7.38 -11.99 -8.85
CA GLU A 79 8.16 -11.42 -9.95
C GLU A 79 7.31 -11.19 -11.21
N LYS A 80 6.37 -12.09 -11.51
CA LYS A 80 5.39 -11.89 -12.60
C LYS A 80 4.54 -10.65 -12.37
N ILE A 81 3.97 -10.51 -11.17
CA ILE A 81 3.14 -9.33 -10.83
C ILE A 81 3.97 -8.05 -10.96
N TYR A 82 5.19 -8.00 -10.41
CA TYR A 82 6.05 -6.81 -10.54
C TYR A 82 6.37 -6.49 -11.99
N SER A 83 6.65 -7.52 -12.82
CA SER A 83 6.89 -7.32 -14.25
C SER A 83 5.67 -6.72 -14.97
N ASP A 84 4.48 -7.19 -14.64
CA ASP A 84 3.25 -6.69 -15.26
C ASP A 84 2.90 -5.28 -14.77
N LEU A 85 3.15 -4.97 -13.50
CA LEU A 85 3.00 -3.61 -12.97
C LEU A 85 3.97 -2.62 -13.63
N ILE A 86 5.21 -3.03 -13.92
CA ILE A 86 6.17 -2.18 -14.63
C ILE A 86 5.70 -1.92 -16.06
N LYS A 87 5.20 -2.94 -16.77
CA LYS A 87 4.61 -2.74 -18.11
C LYS A 87 3.42 -1.79 -18.05
N LEU A 88 2.56 -1.95 -17.05
CA LEU A 88 1.42 -1.06 -16.84
C LEU A 88 1.87 0.37 -16.54
N ALA A 89 2.88 0.56 -15.70
CA ALA A 89 3.44 1.87 -15.37
C ALA A 89 3.93 2.63 -16.61
N CYS A 90 4.49 1.93 -17.61
CA CYS A 90 4.93 2.52 -18.88
C CYS A 90 3.78 3.16 -19.70
N CYS A 91 2.53 2.83 -19.41
CA CYS A 91 1.37 3.42 -20.05
C CYS A 91 1.00 4.82 -19.49
N PHE A 92 1.65 5.27 -18.42
CA PHE A 92 1.35 6.54 -17.77
C PHE A 92 2.44 7.58 -18.03
N GLY A 93 2.06 8.87 -18.08
CA GLY A 93 3.00 9.97 -18.34
C GLY A 93 4.06 10.17 -17.23
N ASN A 94 3.84 9.65 -16.02
CA ASN A 94 4.76 9.68 -14.90
C ASN A 94 5.40 8.30 -14.62
N SER A 95 5.64 7.52 -15.66
CA SER A 95 6.09 6.12 -15.60
C SER A 95 7.33 5.91 -14.72
N GLU A 96 8.34 6.77 -14.81
CA GLU A 96 9.58 6.69 -14.02
C GLU A 96 9.26 6.65 -12.51
N SER A 97 8.46 7.58 -12.04
CA SER A 97 8.06 7.67 -10.63
C SER A 97 7.23 6.46 -10.14
N LEU A 98 6.47 5.83 -11.03
CA LEU A 98 5.70 4.61 -10.72
C LEU A 98 6.60 3.38 -10.70
N ILE A 99 7.53 3.28 -11.65
CA ILE A 99 8.52 2.20 -11.70
C ILE A 99 9.44 2.26 -10.47
N ASP A 100 9.87 3.44 -10.05
CA ASP A 100 10.65 3.63 -8.82
C ASP A 100 9.88 3.15 -7.59
N ALA A 101 8.58 3.44 -7.50
CA ALA A 101 7.74 2.99 -6.42
C ALA A 101 7.60 1.45 -6.40
N ILE A 102 7.42 0.82 -7.57
CA ILE A 102 7.36 -0.65 -7.69
C ILE A 102 8.70 -1.27 -7.25
N ASN A 103 9.82 -0.74 -7.73
CA ASN A 103 11.16 -1.23 -7.37
C ASN A 103 11.46 -1.02 -5.88
N TYR A 104 11.02 0.10 -5.30
CA TYR A 104 11.14 0.36 -3.87
C TYR A 104 10.45 -0.73 -3.06
N VAL A 105 9.17 -1.02 -3.35
CA VAL A 105 8.41 -2.06 -2.64
C VAL A 105 9.01 -3.44 -2.87
N LYS A 106 9.44 -3.75 -4.08
CA LYS A 106 10.14 -5.00 -4.40
C LYS A 106 11.39 -5.20 -3.55
N THR A 107 12.20 -4.17 -3.37
CA THR A 107 13.41 -4.20 -2.55
C THR A 107 13.07 -4.28 -1.07
N TYR A 108 12.10 -3.48 -0.62
CA TYR A 108 11.63 -3.43 0.77
C TYR A 108 11.08 -4.78 1.23
N SER A 109 10.32 -5.45 0.39
CA SER A 109 9.74 -6.75 0.70
C SER A 109 10.77 -7.89 0.79
N ARG A 110 11.99 -7.70 0.24
CA ARG A 110 13.07 -8.70 0.28
C ARG A 110 13.89 -8.73 1.57
N GLY A 111 13.50 -7.96 2.59
CA GLY A 111 14.11 -8.09 3.91
C GLY A 111 14.78 -6.85 4.47
N MET A 112 14.47 -5.66 3.96
CA MET A 112 14.86 -4.40 4.61
C MET A 112 14.07 -4.12 5.90
N LEU A 113 12.92 -4.75 6.09
CA LEU A 113 12.29 -4.79 7.40
C LEU A 113 13.19 -5.61 8.34
N PRO A 114 13.62 -5.04 9.48
CA PRO A 114 14.22 -5.86 10.50
C PRO A 114 13.28 -7.04 10.72
N LYS A 115 13.83 -8.26 10.83
CA LYS A 115 13.05 -9.47 11.12
C LYS A 115 12.30 -9.26 12.43
N THR A 116 11.21 -8.53 12.36
CA THR A 116 10.34 -8.21 13.50
C THR A 116 9.30 -9.28 13.68
N SER A 117 9.70 -10.56 13.51
CA SER A 117 8.81 -11.57 14.01
C SER A 117 8.86 -11.51 15.53
N TYR A 118 7.75 -11.16 16.10
CA TYR A 118 7.48 -11.21 17.55
C TYR A 118 7.90 -12.55 18.16
N HIS A 119 7.92 -13.61 17.36
CA HIS A 119 8.29 -14.96 17.75
C HIS A 119 9.81 -15.21 17.81
N GLU A 120 10.63 -14.49 17.04
CA GLU A 120 12.07 -14.77 16.98
C GLU A 120 12.91 -14.00 18.01
N HIS A 121 12.41 -12.90 18.55
CA HIS A 121 13.26 -11.97 19.33
C HIS A 121 12.72 -11.54 20.70
N GLY A 122 11.54 -12.01 21.11
CA GLY A 122 11.00 -11.79 22.46
C GLY A 122 10.75 -10.32 22.84
N LEU A 123 10.50 -10.11 24.13
CA LEU A 123 10.07 -8.83 24.72
C LEU A 123 11.07 -7.66 24.54
N ASN A 124 12.37 -7.97 24.40
CA ASN A 124 13.40 -6.94 24.23
C ASN A 124 13.30 -6.26 22.86
N LYS A 125 12.94 -7.01 21.83
CA LYS A 125 12.76 -6.44 20.49
C LYS A 125 11.52 -5.55 20.38
N ALA A 126 10.46 -5.89 21.12
CA ALA A 126 9.27 -5.04 21.21
C ALA A 126 9.62 -3.66 21.83
N LYS A 127 10.47 -3.63 22.84
CA LYS A 127 10.96 -2.37 23.43
C LYS A 127 11.77 -1.55 22.44
N GLU A 128 12.68 -2.17 21.70
CA GLU A 128 13.47 -1.49 20.66
C GLU A 128 12.58 -0.88 19.57
N VAL A 129 11.55 -1.60 19.14
CA VAL A 129 10.56 -1.08 18.19
C VAL A 129 9.81 0.12 18.75
N VAL A 130 9.34 0.05 19.99
CA VAL A 130 8.64 1.17 20.65
C VAL A 130 9.57 2.38 20.80
N GLU A 131 10.83 2.17 21.18
CA GLU A 131 11.82 3.27 21.29
C GLU A 131 12.13 3.87 19.91
N PHE A 132 12.21 3.05 18.88
CA PHE A 132 12.37 3.53 17.51
C PHE A 132 11.20 4.42 17.08
N PHE A 133 9.97 3.99 17.31
CA PHE A 133 8.77 4.81 17.01
C PHE A 133 8.72 6.10 17.82
N LYS A 134 9.13 6.08 19.10
CA LYS A 134 9.22 7.30 19.90
C LYS A 134 10.22 8.28 19.30
N LYS A 135 11.43 7.82 18.96
CA LYS A 135 12.45 8.67 18.32
C LYS A 135 12.01 9.21 16.95
N ALA A 136 11.33 8.39 16.17
CA ALA A 136 10.76 8.83 14.89
C ALA A 136 9.68 9.90 15.11
N ASN A 137 8.77 9.70 16.07
CA ASN A 137 7.77 10.70 16.43
C ASN A 137 8.39 12.02 16.90
N ASP A 138 9.40 11.97 17.76
CA ASP A 138 10.10 13.18 18.23
C ASP A 138 10.74 13.94 17.07
N LYS A 139 11.37 13.21 16.13
CA LYS A 139 11.99 13.80 14.93
C LYS A 139 10.99 14.50 14.01
N TYR A 140 9.78 13.97 13.91
CA TYR A 140 8.75 14.48 12.99
C TYR A 140 7.69 15.35 13.66
N ALA A 141 7.69 15.45 15.01
CA ALA A 141 6.67 16.14 15.78
C ALA A 141 6.47 17.60 15.33
N GLU A 142 7.55 18.35 15.09
CA GLU A 142 7.47 19.73 14.61
C GLU A 142 6.93 19.82 13.17
N SER A 143 7.38 18.93 12.29
CA SER A 143 6.90 18.88 10.90
C SER A 143 5.41 18.55 10.84
N ILE A 144 4.96 17.57 11.62
CA ILE A 144 3.54 17.19 11.70
C ILE A 144 2.71 18.34 12.27
N LYS A 145 3.22 19.04 13.28
CA LYS A 145 2.54 20.21 13.86
C LYS A 145 2.39 21.32 12.84
N MET A 146 3.45 21.68 12.10
CA MET A 146 3.40 22.69 11.06
C MET A 146 2.40 22.32 9.95
N GLU A 147 2.41 21.05 9.52
CA GLU A 147 1.48 20.57 8.48
C GLU A 147 0.03 20.59 8.97
N ALA A 148 -0.22 20.26 10.24
CA ALA A 148 -1.53 20.36 10.85
C ALA A 148 -2.02 21.82 10.93
N GLU A 149 -1.16 22.75 11.33
CA GLU A 149 -1.47 24.18 11.37
C GLU A 149 -1.81 24.72 9.96
N LEU A 150 -1.00 24.41 8.96
CA LEU A 150 -1.26 24.77 7.57
C LEU A 150 -2.56 24.17 7.03
N SER A 151 -2.89 22.94 7.41
CA SER A 151 -4.14 22.27 7.04
C SER A 151 -5.36 22.94 7.67
N ILE A 152 -5.25 23.35 8.93
CA ILE A 152 -6.30 24.09 9.64
C ILE A 152 -6.51 25.47 9.00
N ASP A 153 -5.45 26.20 8.68
CA ASP A 153 -5.52 27.50 8.03
C ASP A 153 -6.16 27.40 6.64
N LYS A 154 -5.80 26.37 5.88
CA LYS A 154 -6.41 26.06 4.59
C LYS A 154 -7.91 25.74 4.75
N LEU A 155 -8.27 24.92 5.71
CA LEU A 155 -9.68 24.59 6.01
C LEU A 155 -10.46 25.85 6.39
N ASN A 156 -9.92 26.70 7.25
CA ASN A 156 -10.53 27.96 7.65
C ASN A 156 -10.71 28.92 6.48
N SER A 157 -9.74 28.97 5.56
CA SER A 157 -9.84 29.78 4.34
C SER A 157 -10.94 29.26 3.40
N LEU A 158 -11.06 27.95 3.24
CA LEU A 158 -12.13 27.32 2.47
C LEU A 158 -13.51 27.57 3.10
N GLN A 159 -13.63 27.53 4.42
CA GLN A 159 -14.89 27.83 5.11
C GLN A 159 -15.32 29.30 4.98
N LYS A 160 -14.38 30.24 4.91
CA LYS A 160 -14.69 31.66 4.66
C LYS A 160 -15.21 31.91 3.24
N ASN A 161 -14.69 31.18 2.27
CA ASN A 161 -15.07 31.31 0.86
C ASN A 161 -16.25 30.41 0.47
N SER A 162 -16.59 29.42 1.31
CA SER A 162 -17.46 28.30 0.95
C SER A 162 -18.92 28.67 0.66
N SER A 163 -19.42 29.78 1.18
CA SER A 163 -20.84 30.19 0.91
C SER A 163 -21.02 30.72 -0.53
N GLU A 164 -20.04 31.42 -1.07
CA GLU A 164 -20.12 31.98 -2.43
C GLU A 164 -19.68 30.93 -3.48
N GLU A 165 -18.55 30.26 -3.26
CA GLU A 165 -18.04 29.22 -4.16
C GLU A 165 -18.95 27.99 -4.21
N MET A 166 -19.52 27.56 -3.09
CA MET A 166 -20.46 26.46 -3.06
C MET A 166 -21.77 26.83 -3.79
N ASN A 167 -22.26 28.05 -3.63
CA ASN A 167 -23.43 28.53 -4.35
C ASN A 167 -23.16 28.64 -5.86
N GLU A 168 -21.96 29.03 -6.25
CA GLU A 168 -21.54 29.07 -7.66
C GLU A 168 -21.38 27.65 -8.23
N TYR A 169 -20.79 26.72 -7.48
CA TYR A 169 -20.69 25.32 -7.84
C TYR A 169 -22.09 24.68 -8.04
N VAL A 170 -22.99 24.87 -7.09
CA VAL A 170 -24.38 24.36 -7.17
C VAL A 170 -25.14 24.97 -8.34
N LYS A 171 -24.97 26.25 -8.62
CA LYS A 171 -25.56 26.91 -9.81
C LYS A 171 -25.05 26.29 -11.09
N ASN A 172 -23.73 26.09 -11.22
CA ASN A 172 -23.11 25.50 -12.40
C ASN A 172 -23.49 24.03 -12.58
N TYR A 173 -23.70 23.29 -11.50
CA TYR A 173 -24.16 21.91 -11.55
C TYR A 173 -25.61 21.81 -12.05
N ASN A 174 -26.50 22.70 -11.58
CA ASN A 174 -27.91 22.71 -11.99
C ASN A 174 -28.17 23.24 -13.42
N ILE A 175 -27.20 23.94 -14.04
CA ILE A 175 -27.30 24.41 -15.42
C ILE A 175 -26.96 23.27 -16.42
N ASN A 176 -26.25 22.23 -15.97
CA ASN A 176 -25.82 21.10 -16.81
C ASN A 176 -26.70 19.84 -16.65
N LEU A 177 -27.81 19.93 -15.92
CA LEU A 177 -28.86 18.92 -15.80
C LEU A 177 -30.09 19.38 -16.59
#